data_d3f5f1ebf0669725124b54ce9c679201
#
_entry.id   d3f5f1ebf0669725124b54ce9c679201
#
_cell.length_a   1.000
_cell.length_b   1.000
_cell.length_c   1.000
_cell.angle_alpha   90.00
_cell.angle_beta   90.00
_cell.angle_gamma   90.00
#
_symmetry.space_group_name_H-M   'P 1'
#
loop_
_entity.id
_entity.type
_entity.pdbx_description
1 polymer ?
#
loop_
_entity_poly.entity_id
_entity_poly.type
_entity_poly.pdbx_seq_one_letter_code
_entity_poly.pdbx_strand_id
1 'polypeptide(L)'
;MSTNRRDFLKLAGAAAAAITSAAAAITSAAAAHAGVPASSVAKFDDEYDVVIIGSGFAGMACALKAGQAGKKVLILEKMPTVGGNSAICGGNVACPVNPVQAAQGIKDSKELFIADCLKDGLGINYPNLLGTIADRCNDTIKMVVDCGCEFVPNKMLFEAGHSVPRSYEIKAGTGSGYI
;
A
#
# COMPACT_ATOMS: atom_id res chain seq x y z
N MET A 1 -39.35 2.35 25.05
CA MET A 1 -39.78 3.35 24.05
C MET A 1 -39.61 2.71 22.67
N SER A 2 -40.71 2.40 22.00
CA SER A 2 -40.72 1.81 20.64
C SER A 2 -40.56 2.93 19.62
N THR A 3 -39.45 3.04 18.98
CA THR A 3 -39.18 4.01 17.91
C THR A 3 -40.02 3.60 16.66
N ASN A 4 -40.92 4.43 16.23
CA ASN A 4 -41.80 4.21 15.10
C ASN A 4 -40.98 4.37 13.79
N ARG A 5 -41.31 3.60 12.75
CA ARG A 5 -40.69 3.62 11.42
C ARG A 5 -40.63 5.03 10.78
N ARG A 6 -41.58 5.90 11.11
CA ARG A 6 -41.59 7.32 10.69
C ARG A 6 -40.50 8.15 11.37
N ASP A 7 -40.22 7.87 12.63
CA ASP A 7 -39.17 8.62 13.39
C ASP A 7 -37.80 8.19 12.97
N PHE A 8 -37.62 6.90 12.61
CA PHE A 8 -36.39 6.40 11.99
C PHE A 8 -36.07 7.05 10.65
N LEU A 9 -37.12 7.22 9.79
CA LEU A 9 -36.94 7.88 8.48
C LEU A 9 -36.63 9.38 8.61
N LYS A 10 -37.16 10.05 9.61
CA LYS A 10 -36.83 11.46 9.91
C LYS A 10 -35.38 11.59 10.41
N LEU A 11 -34.92 10.65 11.26
CA LEU A 11 -33.57 10.63 11.75
C LEU A 11 -32.57 10.32 10.62
N ALA A 12 -32.89 9.37 9.73
CA ALA A 12 -32.09 9.04 8.56
C ALA A 12 -32.00 10.21 7.57
N GLY A 13 -33.11 10.95 7.36
CA GLY A 13 -33.12 12.16 6.53
C GLY A 13 -32.26 13.29 7.12
N ALA A 14 -32.30 13.49 8.43
CA ALA A 14 -31.47 14.48 9.11
C ALA A 14 -29.97 14.10 9.07
N ALA A 15 -29.65 12.82 9.20
CA ALA A 15 -28.28 12.33 9.09
C ALA A 15 -27.73 12.48 7.64
N ALA A 16 -28.55 12.23 6.61
CA ALA A 16 -28.17 12.45 5.23
C ALA A 16 -27.90 13.94 4.91
N ALA A 17 -28.72 14.84 5.45
CA ALA A 17 -28.51 16.28 5.31
C ALA A 17 -27.24 16.77 6.02
N ALA A 18 -26.92 16.17 7.17
CA ALA A 18 -25.68 16.48 7.90
C ALA A 18 -24.43 15.98 7.16
N ILE A 19 -24.52 14.82 6.49
CA ILE A 19 -23.42 14.27 5.69
C ILE A 19 -23.18 15.12 4.44
N THR A 20 -24.23 15.62 3.78
CA THR A 20 -24.07 16.51 2.62
C THR A 20 -23.52 17.88 3.00
N SER A 21 -23.88 18.43 4.16
CA SER A 21 -23.30 19.68 4.66
C SER A 21 -21.84 19.52 5.11
N ALA A 22 -21.48 18.38 5.68
CA ALA A 22 -20.09 18.05 6.03
C ALA A 22 -19.22 17.85 4.77
N ALA A 23 -19.76 17.18 3.73
CA ALA A 23 -19.05 17.03 2.46
C ALA A 23 -18.84 18.39 1.76
N ALA A 24 -19.81 19.31 1.81
CA ALA A 24 -19.65 20.66 1.29
C ALA A 24 -18.62 21.48 2.10
N ALA A 25 -18.55 21.29 3.43
CA ALA A 25 -17.55 21.91 4.27
C ALA A 25 -16.13 21.36 4.01
N ILE A 26 -16.01 20.06 3.71
CA ILE A 26 -14.73 19.43 3.35
C ILE A 26 -14.24 19.94 1.99
N THR A 27 -15.15 20.11 1.00
CA THR A 27 -14.78 20.67 -0.31
C THR A 27 -14.41 22.15 -0.22
N SER A 28 -15.06 22.94 0.64
CA SER A 28 -14.70 24.35 0.86
C SER A 28 -13.38 24.49 1.65
N ALA A 29 -13.09 23.57 2.59
CA ALA A 29 -11.82 23.55 3.30
C ALA A 29 -10.66 23.11 2.38
N ALA A 30 -10.90 22.19 1.43
CA ALA A 30 -9.91 21.84 0.43
C ALA A 30 -9.58 23.00 -0.53
N ALA A 31 -10.58 23.83 -0.87
CA ALA A 31 -10.36 25.04 -1.66
C ALA A 31 -9.59 26.15 -0.90
N ALA A 32 -9.71 26.18 0.43
CA ALA A 32 -8.97 27.12 1.29
C ALA A 32 -7.48 26.75 1.49
N HIS A 33 -7.08 25.51 1.11
CA HIS A 33 -5.69 25.04 1.09
C HIS A 33 -5.09 25.05 -0.31
N ALA A 34 -5.53 25.95 -1.18
CA ALA A 34 -4.80 26.23 -2.41
C ALA A 34 -3.37 26.59 -2.02
N GLY A 35 -2.43 25.74 -2.37
CA GLY A 35 -1.02 25.93 -2.04
C GLY A 35 -0.53 27.29 -2.51
N VAL A 36 0.39 27.88 -1.76
CA VAL A 36 1.04 29.12 -2.15
C VAL A 36 1.77 28.86 -3.47
N PRO A 37 1.53 29.65 -4.54
CA PRO A 37 2.28 29.47 -5.79
C PRO A 37 3.78 29.59 -5.55
N ALA A 38 4.57 28.69 -6.12
CA ALA A 38 6.03 28.72 -5.98
C ALA A 38 6.64 30.09 -6.35
N SER A 39 6.05 30.77 -7.30
CA SER A 39 6.45 32.15 -7.72
C SER A 39 6.27 33.21 -6.63
N SER A 40 5.50 32.95 -5.57
CA SER A 40 5.31 33.89 -4.45
C SER A 40 6.25 33.61 -3.28
N VAL A 41 7.08 32.55 -3.34
CA VAL A 41 8.09 32.24 -2.33
C VAL A 41 9.39 32.98 -2.67
N ALA A 42 9.79 33.88 -1.80
CA ALA A 42 10.99 34.72 -2.03
C ALA A 42 12.31 33.92 -1.96
N LYS A 43 12.32 32.82 -1.19
CA LYS A 43 13.48 31.95 -1.01
C LYS A 43 13.01 30.57 -0.54
N PHE A 44 13.62 29.52 -1.09
CA PHE A 44 13.50 28.16 -0.59
C PHE A 44 14.69 27.84 0.32
N ASP A 45 14.47 27.05 1.37
CA ASP A 45 15.52 26.64 2.29
C ASP A 45 16.41 25.55 1.67
N ASP A 46 15.80 24.67 0.86
CA ASP A 46 16.45 23.52 0.24
C ASP A 46 15.85 23.19 -1.13
N GLU A 47 16.64 22.45 -1.94
CA GLU A 47 16.23 21.93 -3.24
C GLU A 47 16.49 20.44 -3.31
N TYR A 48 15.55 19.68 -3.88
CA TYR A 48 15.59 18.23 -4.02
C TYR A 48 15.18 17.82 -5.43
N ASP A 49 15.80 16.75 -5.96
CA ASP A 49 15.41 16.17 -7.25
C ASP A 49 14.04 15.49 -7.17
N VAL A 50 13.73 14.84 -6.02
CA VAL A 50 12.49 14.09 -5.80
C VAL A 50 11.95 14.37 -4.41
N VAL A 51 10.69 14.79 -4.33
CA VAL A 51 9.95 14.94 -3.07
C VAL A 51 8.85 13.89 -3.01
N ILE A 52 8.84 13.09 -1.94
CA ILE A 52 7.91 11.98 -1.73
C ILE A 52 7.02 12.30 -0.54
N ILE A 53 5.72 12.13 -0.69
CA ILE A 53 4.75 12.35 0.37
C ILE A 53 4.32 10.99 0.93
N GLY A 54 4.69 10.74 2.18
CA GLY A 54 4.42 9.50 2.92
C GLY A 54 5.57 8.50 2.88
N SER A 55 5.82 7.87 4.04
CA SER A 55 6.91 6.90 4.26
C SER A 55 6.44 5.45 4.30
N GLY A 56 5.27 5.11 3.76
CA GLY A 56 4.84 3.73 3.57
C GLY A 56 5.69 3.00 2.52
N PHE A 57 5.44 1.71 2.28
CA PHE A 57 6.24 0.87 1.35
C PHE A 57 6.47 1.54 0.00
N ALA A 58 5.44 2.14 -0.62
CA ALA A 58 5.58 2.77 -1.92
C ALA A 58 6.53 3.97 -1.87
N GLY A 59 6.41 4.82 -0.85
CA GLY A 59 7.28 5.98 -0.66
C GLY A 59 8.72 5.57 -0.40
N MET A 60 8.95 4.60 0.47
CA MET A 60 10.29 4.08 0.78
C MET A 60 10.93 3.40 -0.43
N ALA A 61 10.20 2.60 -1.19
CA ALA A 61 10.71 1.98 -2.42
C ALA A 61 11.07 3.03 -3.49
N CYS A 62 10.26 4.08 -3.62
CA CYS A 62 10.54 5.20 -4.51
C CYS A 62 11.83 5.94 -4.08
N ALA A 63 11.95 6.25 -2.78
CA ALA A 63 13.14 6.91 -2.23
C ALA A 63 14.40 6.09 -2.44
N LEU A 64 14.34 4.78 -2.17
CA LEU A 64 15.44 3.86 -2.38
C LEU A 64 15.91 3.87 -3.85
N LYS A 65 14.96 3.73 -4.78
CA LYS A 65 15.28 3.71 -6.21
C LYS A 65 15.84 5.05 -6.71
N ALA A 66 15.28 6.17 -6.27
CA ALA A 66 15.78 7.50 -6.62
C ALA A 66 17.19 7.74 -6.03
N GLY A 67 17.41 7.34 -4.76
CA GLY A 67 18.74 7.43 -4.11
C GLY A 67 19.77 6.55 -4.80
N GLN A 68 19.43 5.31 -5.18
CA GLN A 68 20.28 4.43 -5.98
C GLN A 68 20.66 5.02 -7.35
N ALA A 69 19.78 5.88 -7.90
CA ALA A 69 20.03 6.63 -9.12
C ALA A 69 20.82 7.94 -8.88
N GLY A 70 21.34 8.16 -7.68
CA GLY A 70 22.13 9.34 -7.31
C GLY A 70 21.33 10.62 -7.13
N LYS A 71 19.99 10.53 -6.93
CA LYS A 71 19.12 11.67 -6.75
C LYS A 71 19.05 12.13 -5.30
N LYS A 72 19.00 13.44 -5.06
CA LYS A 72 18.71 14.02 -3.74
C LYS A 72 17.21 13.89 -3.47
N VAL A 73 16.86 13.14 -2.43
CA VAL A 73 15.46 12.77 -2.12
C VAL A 73 15.04 13.36 -0.78
N LEU A 74 13.82 13.87 -0.73
CA LEU A 74 13.13 14.26 0.50
C LEU A 74 11.88 13.42 0.67
N ILE A 75 11.70 12.82 1.85
CA ILE A 75 10.43 12.19 2.24
C ILE A 75 9.75 13.09 3.26
N LEU A 76 8.49 13.44 3.00
CA LEU A 76 7.64 14.16 3.92
C LEU A 76 6.67 13.18 4.57
N GLU A 77 6.78 13.00 5.90
CA GLU A 77 5.88 12.14 6.68
C GLU A 77 5.04 12.99 7.63
N LYS A 78 3.72 12.74 7.63
CA LYS A 78 2.77 13.45 8.49
C LYS A 78 2.85 12.99 9.95
N MET A 79 3.13 11.72 10.15
CA MET A 79 3.19 11.12 11.48
C MET A 79 4.58 11.29 12.11
N PRO A 80 4.68 11.26 13.44
CA PRO A 80 5.99 11.32 14.12
C PRO A 80 6.84 10.06 13.93
N THR A 81 6.27 9.00 13.37
CA THR A 81 6.94 7.72 13.08
C THR A 81 6.82 7.41 11.60
N VAL A 82 7.87 6.80 11.02
CA VAL A 82 7.86 6.37 9.62
C VAL A 82 7.07 5.07 9.42
N GLY A 83 6.69 4.78 8.17
CA GLY A 83 6.13 3.50 7.76
C GLY A 83 4.60 3.45 7.66
N GLY A 84 3.87 4.31 8.38
CA GLY A 84 2.41 4.33 8.37
C GLY A 84 1.79 2.93 8.56
N ASN A 85 0.75 2.61 7.81
CA ASN A 85 0.10 1.28 7.87
C ASN A 85 1.02 0.13 7.41
N SER A 86 2.05 0.42 6.64
CA SER A 86 3.01 -0.60 6.20
C SER A 86 3.81 -1.19 7.35
N ALA A 87 4.14 -0.38 8.37
CA ALA A 87 4.87 -0.85 9.55
C ALA A 87 4.05 -1.79 10.45
N ILE A 88 2.72 -1.68 10.43
CA ILE A 88 1.81 -2.45 11.29
C ILE A 88 1.09 -3.60 10.55
N CYS A 89 1.33 -3.80 9.26
CA CYS A 89 0.78 -4.93 8.52
C CYS A 89 1.46 -6.25 8.91
N GLY A 90 0.91 -7.39 8.49
CA GLY A 90 1.47 -8.73 8.76
C GLY A 90 2.81 -8.98 8.08
N GLY A 91 3.19 -8.20 7.08
CA GLY A 91 4.48 -8.25 6.42
C GLY A 91 4.67 -9.42 5.43
N ASN A 92 3.68 -10.28 5.24
CA ASN A 92 3.76 -11.37 4.27
C ASN A 92 3.66 -10.83 2.83
N VAL A 93 4.36 -11.47 1.91
CA VAL A 93 4.38 -11.04 0.50
C VAL A 93 4.08 -12.21 -0.42
N ALA A 94 2.93 -12.15 -1.10
CA ALA A 94 2.59 -13.10 -2.15
C ALA A 94 3.46 -12.87 -3.39
N CYS A 95 4.17 -13.90 -3.81
CA CYS A 95 5.09 -13.86 -4.95
C CYS A 95 4.93 -15.15 -5.76
N PRO A 96 4.21 -15.13 -6.89
CA PRO A 96 4.07 -16.32 -7.73
C PRO A 96 5.40 -16.64 -8.44
N VAL A 97 5.58 -17.92 -8.76
CA VAL A 97 6.74 -18.41 -9.53
C VAL A 97 8.07 -17.98 -8.90
N ASN A 98 8.24 -18.29 -7.61
CA ASN A 98 9.43 -17.93 -6.86
C ASN A 98 10.37 -19.14 -6.65
N PRO A 99 11.67 -18.90 -6.34
CA PRO A 99 12.65 -19.98 -6.16
C PRO A 99 12.29 -20.97 -5.04
N VAL A 100 11.63 -20.53 -3.97
CA VAL A 100 11.25 -21.42 -2.86
C VAL A 100 10.13 -22.37 -3.28
N GLN A 101 9.15 -21.88 -4.06
CA GLN A 101 8.13 -22.75 -4.67
C GLN A 101 8.77 -23.80 -5.58
N ALA A 102 9.71 -23.38 -6.43
CA ALA A 102 10.43 -24.29 -7.33
C ALA A 102 11.17 -25.39 -6.55
N ALA A 103 11.86 -25.05 -5.47
CA ALA A 103 12.57 -25.99 -4.61
C ALA A 103 11.61 -26.98 -3.90
N GLN A 104 10.38 -26.58 -3.64
CA GLN A 104 9.35 -27.41 -2.99
C GLN A 104 8.47 -28.15 -4.00
N GLY A 105 8.70 -28.01 -5.29
CA GLY A 105 7.88 -28.62 -6.34
C GLY A 105 6.46 -28.05 -6.46
N ILE A 106 6.23 -26.85 -5.89
CA ILE A 106 4.96 -26.14 -6.00
C ILE A 106 4.88 -25.52 -7.40
N LYS A 107 3.85 -25.94 -8.15
CA LYS A 107 3.57 -25.39 -9.48
C LYS A 107 2.68 -24.17 -9.35
N ASP A 108 3.15 -23.03 -9.80
CA ASP A 108 2.42 -21.77 -9.82
C ASP A 108 2.61 -21.04 -11.15
N SER A 109 1.75 -20.08 -11.44
CA SER A 109 1.89 -19.24 -12.62
C SER A 109 1.34 -17.82 -12.36
N LYS A 110 1.73 -16.91 -13.23
CA LYS A 110 1.20 -15.53 -13.25
C LYS A 110 -0.32 -15.52 -13.44
N GLU A 111 -0.80 -16.37 -14.38
CA GLU A 111 -2.22 -16.48 -14.71
C GLU A 111 -3.01 -17.01 -13.51
N LEU A 112 -2.49 -18.03 -12.81
CA LEU A 112 -3.12 -18.58 -11.62
C LEU A 112 -3.19 -17.52 -10.49
N PHE A 113 -2.11 -16.77 -10.28
CA PHE A 113 -2.08 -15.67 -9.32
C PHE A 113 -3.13 -14.60 -9.64
N ILE A 114 -3.21 -14.17 -10.89
CA ILE A 114 -4.19 -13.16 -11.33
C ILE A 114 -5.61 -13.70 -11.15
N ALA A 115 -5.87 -14.97 -11.53
CA ALA A 115 -7.17 -15.58 -11.38
C ALA A 115 -7.61 -15.67 -9.92
N ASP A 116 -6.71 -16.09 -9.02
CA ASP A 116 -6.95 -16.13 -7.58
C ASP A 116 -7.31 -14.74 -7.04
N CYS A 117 -6.51 -13.72 -7.35
CA CYS A 117 -6.75 -12.36 -6.91
C CYS A 117 -8.06 -11.78 -7.45
N LEU A 118 -8.42 -12.05 -8.70
CA LEU A 118 -9.69 -11.59 -9.29
C LEU A 118 -10.88 -12.28 -8.64
N LYS A 119 -10.77 -13.58 -8.36
CA LYS A 119 -11.81 -14.36 -7.68
C LYS A 119 -12.05 -13.87 -6.27
N ASP A 120 -10.98 -13.73 -5.48
CA ASP A 120 -11.07 -13.30 -4.07
C ASP A 120 -11.50 -11.83 -3.97
N GLY A 121 -11.00 -10.99 -4.84
CA GLY A 121 -11.37 -9.57 -4.96
C GLY A 121 -12.69 -9.32 -5.69
N LEU A 122 -13.53 -10.34 -5.94
CA LEU A 122 -14.85 -10.23 -6.58
C LEU A 122 -14.82 -9.49 -7.94
N GLY A 123 -13.71 -9.55 -8.65
CA GLY A 123 -13.52 -8.92 -9.95
C GLY A 123 -13.32 -7.40 -9.95
N ILE A 124 -13.19 -6.76 -8.79
CA ILE A 124 -12.95 -5.30 -8.69
C ILE A 124 -11.47 -4.91 -8.81
N ASN A 125 -10.58 -5.88 -8.83
CA ASN A 125 -9.13 -5.65 -9.00
C ASN A 125 -8.82 -5.22 -10.44
N TYR A 126 -7.69 -4.55 -10.61
CA TYR A 126 -7.16 -4.15 -11.92
C TYR A 126 -6.20 -5.23 -12.46
N PRO A 127 -6.57 -6.02 -13.49
CA PRO A 127 -5.75 -7.14 -13.98
C PRO A 127 -4.35 -6.73 -14.44
N ASN A 128 -4.20 -5.55 -15.04
CA ASN A 128 -2.91 -5.00 -15.46
C ASN A 128 -1.97 -4.71 -14.28
N LEU A 129 -2.51 -4.25 -13.15
CA LEU A 129 -1.71 -4.04 -11.94
C LEU A 129 -1.31 -5.37 -11.31
N LEU A 130 -2.22 -6.35 -11.25
CA LEU A 130 -1.89 -7.71 -10.81
C LEU A 130 -0.80 -8.34 -11.69
N GLY A 131 -0.88 -8.13 -13.01
CA GLY A 131 0.17 -8.54 -13.94
C GLY A 131 1.52 -7.92 -13.63
N THR A 132 1.56 -6.63 -13.35
CA THR A 132 2.79 -5.94 -12.95
C THR A 132 3.36 -6.47 -11.64
N ILE A 133 2.50 -6.74 -10.64
CA ILE A 133 2.92 -7.36 -9.37
C ILE A 133 3.54 -8.72 -9.62
N ALA A 134 2.86 -9.59 -10.37
CA ALA A 134 3.36 -10.93 -10.69
C ALA A 134 4.71 -10.90 -11.42
N ASP A 135 4.91 -9.95 -12.35
CA ASP A 135 6.15 -9.81 -13.11
C ASP A 135 7.32 -9.27 -12.26
N ARG A 136 7.03 -8.51 -11.20
CA ARG A 136 8.05 -7.77 -10.42
C ARG A 136 8.22 -8.27 -8.99
N CYS A 137 7.42 -9.22 -8.53
CA CYS A 137 7.48 -9.66 -7.12
C CYS A 137 8.85 -10.22 -6.74
N ASN A 138 9.50 -11.02 -7.61
CA ASN A 138 10.84 -11.54 -7.33
C ASN A 138 11.91 -10.44 -7.23
N ASP A 139 11.83 -9.41 -8.08
CA ASP A 139 12.70 -8.23 -8.01
C ASP A 139 12.46 -7.47 -6.69
N THR A 140 11.20 -7.39 -6.25
CA THR A 140 10.83 -6.75 -4.99
C THR A 140 11.36 -7.54 -3.80
N ILE A 141 11.19 -8.87 -3.78
CA ILE A 141 11.76 -9.73 -2.73
C ILE A 141 13.27 -9.55 -2.65
N LYS A 142 13.96 -9.58 -3.81
CA LYS A 142 15.40 -9.34 -3.84
C LYS A 142 15.76 -7.96 -3.27
N MET A 143 15.07 -6.92 -3.66
CA MET A 143 15.32 -5.55 -3.21
C MET A 143 15.22 -5.43 -1.68
N VAL A 144 14.17 -5.98 -1.06
CA VAL A 144 13.99 -5.88 0.40
C VAL A 144 14.99 -6.75 1.15
N VAL A 145 15.38 -7.91 0.60
CA VAL A 145 16.46 -8.74 1.16
C VAL A 145 17.81 -8.02 1.10
N ASP A 146 18.12 -7.36 -0.02
CA ASP A 146 19.33 -6.55 -0.17
C ASP A 146 19.37 -5.37 0.85
N CYS A 147 18.20 -4.92 1.32
CA CYS A 147 18.08 -3.91 2.38
C CYS A 147 18.12 -4.50 3.81
N GLY A 148 18.30 -5.82 3.95
CA GLY A 148 18.40 -6.48 5.26
C GLY A 148 17.11 -7.10 5.78
N CYS A 149 16.04 -7.12 4.99
CA CYS A 149 14.82 -7.83 5.36
C CYS A 149 15.07 -9.35 5.37
N GLU A 150 14.60 -10.03 6.40
CA GLU A 150 14.74 -11.47 6.55
C GLU A 150 13.36 -12.15 6.43
N PHE A 151 13.30 -13.17 5.58
CA PHE A 151 12.16 -14.09 5.50
C PHE A 151 12.46 -15.40 6.21
N VAL A 152 11.40 -16.11 6.64
CA VAL A 152 11.54 -17.45 7.21
C VAL A 152 12.04 -18.40 6.11
N PRO A 153 13.22 -19.05 6.29
CA PRO A 153 13.82 -19.86 5.24
C PRO A 153 12.92 -21.03 4.83
N ASN A 154 12.87 -21.31 3.53
CA ASN A 154 12.19 -22.47 2.96
C ASN A 154 10.72 -22.61 3.40
N LYS A 155 10.05 -21.50 3.71
CA LYS A 155 8.64 -21.51 4.12
C LYS A 155 7.81 -20.70 3.13
N MET A 156 6.78 -21.34 2.59
CA MET A 156 5.73 -20.71 1.82
C MET A 156 4.42 -20.80 2.59
N LEU A 157 3.74 -19.68 2.80
CA LEU A 157 2.44 -19.64 3.41
C LEU A 157 1.35 -19.87 2.35
N PHE A 158 0.35 -20.65 2.77
CA PHE A 158 -0.91 -20.79 2.05
C PHE A 158 -1.92 -19.83 2.69
N GLU A 159 -2.09 -18.68 2.07
CA GLU A 159 -3.03 -17.66 2.56
C GLU A 159 -4.38 -17.77 1.85
N ALA A 160 -5.42 -17.27 2.51
CA ALA A 160 -6.79 -17.28 1.97
C ALA A 160 -6.85 -16.60 0.60
N GLY A 161 -7.69 -17.11 -0.29
CA GLY A 161 -7.83 -16.62 -1.66
C GLY A 161 -6.82 -17.19 -2.66
N HIS A 162 -5.71 -17.78 -2.22
CA HIS A 162 -4.72 -18.40 -3.10
C HIS A 162 -4.97 -19.89 -3.33
N SER A 163 -4.73 -20.36 -4.55
CA SER A 163 -4.85 -21.80 -4.91
C SER A 163 -3.61 -22.63 -4.55
N VAL A 164 -2.47 -21.97 -4.31
CA VAL A 164 -1.20 -22.62 -3.94
C VAL A 164 -0.45 -21.77 -2.90
N PRO A 165 0.44 -22.38 -2.06
CA PRO A 165 1.35 -21.63 -1.21
C PRO A 165 2.28 -20.75 -2.03
N ARG A 166 2.26 -19.41 -1.81
CA ARG A 166 3.09 -18.46 -2.56
C ARG A 166 3.59 -17.26 -1.76
N SER A 167 3.19 -17.16 -0.50
CA SER A 167 3.55 -16.00 0.31
C SER A 167 4.80 -16.26 1.14
N TYR A 168 5.77 -15.36 1.00
CA TYR A 168 6.90 -15.29 1.92
C TYR A 168 6.42 -14.80 3.29
N GLU A 169 6.86 -15.46 4.36
CA GLU A 169 6.65 -15.03 5.73
C GLU A 169 7.83 -14.19 6.20
N ILE A 170 7.57 -12.96 6.63
CA ILE A 170 8.62 -12.13 7.20
C ILE A 170 9.02 -12.63 8.59
N LYS A 171 10.31 -12.71 8.87
CA LYS A 171 10.84 -13.21 10.15
C LYS A 171 10.53 -12.25 11.33
N ALA A 172 10.43 -10.96 11.06
CA ALA A 172 10.06 -9.95 12.06
C ALA A 172 8.60 -10.08 12.56
N GLY A 173 7.73 -10.80 11.82
CA GLY A 173 6.32 -10.98 12.16
C GLY A 173 5.43 -9.77 11.88
N THR A 174 5.98 -8.64 11.47
CA THR A 174 5.26 -7.42 11.09
C THR A 174 5.97 -6.69 9.95
N GLY A 175 5.24 -5.79 9.26
CA GLY A 175 5.80 -4.95 8.20
C GLY A 175 6.91 -4.00 8.64
N SER A 176 7.11 -3.81 9.95
CA SER A 176 8.24 -3.03 10.48
C SER A 176 9.61 -3.59 10.09
N GLY A 177 9.69 -4.87 9.70
CA GLY A 177 10.92 -5.47 9.18
C GLY A 177 11.36 -4.94 7.81
N TYR A 178 10.52 -4.14 7.13
CA TYR A 178 10.84 -3.50 5.84
C TYR A 178 11.26 -2.04 5.96
N ILE A 179 11.14 -1.43 7.13
CA ILE A 179 11.30 0.00 7.39
C ILE A 179 12.50 0.27 8.29
#